data_c7a67bb063c3e58896d0a6b8cd588526
#
_entry.id   c7a67bb063c3e58896d0a6b8cd588526
#
_cell.length_a   1.000
_cell.length_b   1.000
_cell.length_c   1.000
_cell.angle_alpha   90.00
_cell.angle_beta   90.00
_cell.angle_gamma   90.00
#
_symmetry.space_group_name_H-M   'P 1'
#
loop_
_entity.id
_entity.type
_entity.pdbx_description
1 polymer ?
#
loop_
_entity_poly.entity_id
_entity_poly.type
_entity_poly.pdbx_seq_one_letter_code
_entity_poly.pdbx_strand_id
1 'polypeptide(L)'
;MLSLALVMAALTVGPAVTQPSLEGEALARAVQTHYDTVRDFTADFEQAYVGGALKRRTVESGTVTIRKPGRMRWDYAKPEAKQFISDGTRIYFYVPADKQVRVSPMPAADRAPTPILFLAGRGNLLRDFRVEETTPPSGMDGVRALTLEPRQPEAEYASLTLVVDGASFQMRQLVVVDAQGGSSTFTFRNLRENTGVAESRFTFRIPRGVDVINQGN
;
A
#
# COMPACT_ATOMS: atom_id res chain seq x y z
N MET A 1 39.14 -31.02 -53.36
CA MET A 1 38.72 -29.74 -52.81
C MET A 1 37.50 -29.96 -51.92
N LEU A 2 37.74 -30.04 -50.59
CA LEU A 2 36.65 -30.29 -49.61
C LEU A 2 36.25 -28.92 -49.01
N SER A 3 35.02 -28.48 -49.29
CA SER A 3 34.47 -27.24 -48.66
C SER A 3 33.87 -27.58 -47.32
N LEU A 4 34.41 -27.07 -46.24
CA LEU A 4 33.94 -27.18 -44.89
C LEU A 4 32.91 -26.05 -44.64
N ALA A 5 31.62 -26.37 -44.53
CA ALA A 5 30.57 -25.40 -44.17
C ALA A 5 30.50 -25.26 -42.65
N LEU A 6 30.84 -24.06 -42.15
CA LEU A 6 30.74 -23.68 -40.74
C LEU A 6 29.30 -23.27 -40.44
N VAL A 7 28.55 -24.12 -39.68
CA VAL A 7 27.23 -23.78 -39.20
C VAL A 7 27.37 -22.96 -37.90
N MET A 8 27.07 -21.67 -37.94
CA MET A 8 26.94 -20.83 -36.76
C MET A 8 25.56 -21.04 -36.12
N ALA A 9 25.50 -21.68 -34.96
CA ALA A 9 24.32 -21.77 -34.17
C ALA A 9 24.11 -20.44 -33.38
N ALA A 10 23.09 -19.70 -33.72
CA ALA A 10 22.67 -18.53 -32.99
C ALA A 10 21.95 -18.94 -31.68
N LEU A 11 22.59 -18.71 -30.54
CA LEU A 11 21.97 -18.84 -29.23
C LEU A 11 20.99 -17.68 -29.02
N THR A 12 19.70 -17.96 -29.11
CA THR A 12 18.64 -17.03 -28.71
C THR A 12 18.57 -17.00 -27.18
N VAL A 13 19.07 -15.92 -26.58
CA VAL A 13 18.86 -15.63 -25.16
C VAL A 13 17.40 -15.18 -25.00
N GLY A 14 16.57 -16.06 -24.47
CA GLY A 14 15.19 -15.73 -24.08
C GLY A 14 15.18 -14.75 -22.89
N PRO A 15 14.08 -14.01 -22.66
CA PRO A 15 13.97 -13.11 -21.53
C PRO A 15 14.16 -13.90 -20.22
N ALA A 16 15.11 -13.47 -19.41
CA ALA A 16 15.35 -14.06 -18.09
C ALA A 16 14.11 -13.82 -17.22
N VAL A 17 13.38 -14.88 -16.92
CA VAL A 17 12.34 -14.86 -15.90
C VAL A 17 13.08 -14.77 -14.57
N THR A 18 13.10 -13.58 -13.97
CA THR A 18 13.68 -13.36 -12.65
C THR A 18 12.90 -14.23 -11.64
N GLN A 19 13.53 -15.27 -11.14
CA GLN A 19 12.95 -16.06 -10.04
C GLN A 19 13.01 -15.23 -8.75
N PRO A 20 11.96 -15.29 -7.90
CA PRO A 20 11.98 -14.63 -6.60
C PRO A 20 13.23 -15.05 -5.82
N SER A 21 13.96 -14.11 -5.26
CA SER A 21 15.11 -14.44 -4.43
C SER A 21 14.63 -15.13 -3.16
N LEU A 22 15.31 -16.22 -2.73
CA LEU A 22 14.99 -16.91 -1.47
C LEU A 22 15.02 -15.95 -0.27
N GLU A 23 15.84 -14.91 -0.33
CA GLU A 23 15.95 -13.86 0.68
C GLU A 23 14.71 -12.96 0.73
N GLY A 24 14.19 -12.55 -0.43
CA GLY A 24 12.96 -11.76 -0.52
C GLY A 24 11.74 -12.49 0.02
N GLU A 25 11.59 -13.79 -0.28
CA GLU A 25 10.51 -14.61 0.29
C GLU A 25 10.67 -14.81 1.80
N ALA A 26 11.89 -15.00 2.31
CA ALA A 26 12.14 -15.14 3.75
C ALA A 26 11.78 -13.85 4.49
N LEU A 27 12.16 -12.68 3.95
CA LEU A 27 11.77 -11.38 4.49
C LEU A 27 10.26 -11.20 4.45
N ALA A 28 9.61 -11.52 3.33
CA ALA A 28 8.16 -11.39 3.21
C ALA A 28 7.41 -12.28 4.21
N ARG A 29 7.90 -13.51 4.47
CA ARG A 29 7.35 -14.38 5.53
C ARG A 29 7.50 -13.77 6.92
N ALA A 30 8.66 -13.23 7.24
CA ALA A 30 8.90 -12.58 8.53
C ALA A 30 7.99 -11.36 8.73
N VAL A 31 7.88 -10.50 7.71
CA VAL A 31 6.98 -9.34 7.71
C VAL A 31 5.52 -9.77 7.84
N GLN A 32 5.07 -10.79 7.10
CA GLN A 32 3.72 -11.31 7.19
C GLN A 32 3.43 -11.85 8.59
N THR A 33 4.35 -12.67 9.14
CA THR A 33 4.23 -13.23 10.50
C THR A 33 4.12 -12.14 11.55
N HIS A 34 4.97 -11.10 11.49
CA HIS A 34 4.86 -9.95 12.37
C HIS A 34 3.50 -9.27 12.21
N TYR A 35 3.12 -8.97 10.96
CA TYR A 35 1.89 -8.24 10.67
C TYR A 35 0.62 -9.01 11.06
N ASP A 36 0.64 -10.34 11.03
CA ASP A 36 -0.48 -11.19 11.49
C ASP A 36 -0.71 -11.06 13.02
N THR A 37 0.31 -10.70 13.79
CA THR A 37 0.18 -10.42 15.23
C THR A 37 -0.40 -9.04 15.53
N VAL A 38 -0.36 -8.12 14.56
CA VAL A 38 -0.87 -6.74 14.71
C VAL A 38 -2.39 -6.74 14.55
N ARG A 39 -3.11 -6.40 15.63
CA ARG A 39 -4.58 -6.26 15.65
C ARG A 39 -5.03 -4.84 15.31
N ASP A 40 -4.30 -3.87 15.79
CA ASP A 40 -4.52 -2.44 15.55
C ASP A 40 -3.20 -1.68 15.56
N PHE A 41 -3.16 -0.54 14.90
CA PHE A 41 -2.06 0.41 15.03
C PHE A 41 -2.51 1.85 14.81
N THR A 42 -1.73 2.78 15.33
CA THR A 42 -1.83 4.22 15.09
C THR A 42 -0.49 4.76 14.65
N ALA A 43 -0.48 5.74 13.75
CA ALA A 43 0.75 6.43 13.34
C ALA A 43 0.45 7.86 12.87
N ASP A 44 1.46 8.71 12.91
CA ASP A 44 1.51 9.91 12.09
C ASP A 44 1.97 9.49 10.69
N PHE A 45 1.40 10.11 9.64
CA PHE A 45 1.84 9.85 8.28
C PHE A 45 2.13 11.14 7.52
N GLU A 46 3.05 11.03 6.58
CA GLU A 46 3.28 11.97 5.49
C GLU A 46 3.12 11.21 4.17
N GLN A 47 2.27 11.71 3.29
CA GLN A 47 2.06 11.20 1.95
C GLN A 47 2.65 12.18 0.94
N ALA A 48 3.64 11.77 0.18
CA ALA A 48 4.16 12.51 -0.96
C ALA A 48 3.69 11.84 -2.26
N TYR A 49 2.91 12.55 -3.07
CA TYR A 49 2.52 12.11 -4.40
C TYR A 49 3.34 12.82 -5.47
N VAL A 50 3.83 12.05 -6.44
CA VAL A 50 4.50 12.56 -7.64
C VAL A 50 3.72 12.06 -8.85
N GLY A 51 3.05 12.96 -9.55
CA GLY A 51 2.26 12.64 -10.75
C GLY A 51 3.17 12.22 -11.92
N GLY A 52 2.73 11.20 -12.69
CA GLY A 52 3.52 10.57 -13.74
C GLY A 52 4.05 11.54 -14.80
N ALA A 53 3.19 12.15 -15.63
CA ALA A 53 3.59 12.96 -16.79
C ALA A 53 4.16 14.33 -16.41
N LEU A 54 3.60 15.02 -15.43
CA LEU A 54 3.99 16.39 -15.05
C LEU A 54 4.95 16.44 -13.87
N LYS A 55 5.28 15.32 -13.24
CA LYS A 55 6.13 15.21 -12.04
C LYS A 55 5.79 16.23 -10.94
N ARG A 56 4.53 16.67 -10.90
CA ARG A 56 4.04 17.58 -9.87
C ARG A 56 4.03 16.85 -8.54
N ARG A 57 4.71 17.41 -7.56
CA ARG A 57 4.76 16.86 -6.20
C ARG A 57 3.72 17.55 -5.32
N THR A 58 2.91 16.76 -4.63
CA THR A 58 2.05 17.23 -3.53
C THR A 58 2.44 16.49 -2.26
N VAL A 59 2.34 17.17 -1.12
CA VAL A 59 2.63 16.56 0.19
C VAL A 59 1.43 16.80 1.10
N GLU A 60 0.95 15.73 1.68
CA GLU A 60 -0.15 15.73 2.64
C GLU A 60 0.30 15.04 3.93
N SER A 61 -0.28 15.39 5.06
CA SER A 61 0.05 14.75 6.32
C SER A 61 -1.13 14.69 7.27
N GLY A 62 -1.05 13.77 8.21
CA GLY A 62 -2.10 13.55 9.18
C GLY A 62 -1.82 12.37 10.10
N THR A 63 -2.90 11.77 10.59
CA THR A 63 -2.83 10.58 11.45
C THR A 63 -3.61 9.43 10.82
N VAL A 64 -3.09 8.21 11.00
CA VAL A 64 -3.76 6.98 10.59
C VAL A 64 -4.05 6.12 11.80
N THR A 65 -5.22 5.54 11.82
CA THR A 65 -5.64 4.54 12.81
C THR A 65 -6.23 3.35 12.06
N ILE A 66 -5.74 2.16 12.35
CA ILE A 66 -6.21 0.92 11.74
C ILE A 66 -6.57 -0.08 12.82
N ARG A 67 -7.65 -0.83 12.59
CA ARG A 67 -8.03 -2.00 13.38
C ARG A 67 -8.51 -3.11 12.45
N LYS A 68 -7.80 -4.21 12.47
CA LYS A 68 -8.15 -5.38 11.66
C LYS A 68 -9.38 -6.10 12.21
N PRO A 69 -10.22 -6.69 11.34
CA PRO A 69 -10.17 -6.58 9.89
C PRO A 69 -10.93 -5.35 9.37
N GLY A 70 -10.38 -4.71 8.34
CA GLY A 70 -11.10 -3.80 7.46
C GLY A 70 -11.46 -2.41 8.01
N ARG A 71 -11.19 -2.11 9.28
CA ARG A 71 -11.46 -0.80 9.86
C ARG A 71 -10.24 0.09 9.74
N MET A 72 -10.43 1.29 9.21
CA MET A 72 -9.36 2.28 9.07
C MET A 72 -9.92 3.70 9.16
N ARG A 73 -9.07 4.61 9.60
CA ARG A 73 -9.34 6.03 9.62
C ARG A 73 -8.06 6.79 9.32
N TRP A 74 -8.10 7.59 8.27
CA TRP A 74 -7.05 8.51 7.87
C TRP A 74 -7.59 9.92 8.05
N ASP A 75 -7.05 10.64 8.99
CA ASP A 75 -7.39 12.04 9.23
C ASP A 75 -6.26 12.90 8.64
N TYR A 76 -6.47 13.44 7.44
CA TYR A 76 -5.55 14.40 6.82
C TYR A 76 -5.72 15.76 7.47
N ALA A 77 -4.61 16.39 7.85
CA ALA A 77 -4.58 17.69 8.48
C ALA A 77 -3.98 18.78 7.58
N LYS A 78 -3.06 18.42 6.68
CA LYS A 78 -2.37 19.36 5.79
C LYS A 78 -2.28 18.80 4.36
N PRO A 79 -2.31 19.68 3.31
CA PRO A 79 -2.61 21.11 3.38
C PRO A 79 -4.07 21.38 3.71
N GLU A 80 -4.98 20.44 3.39
CA GLU A 80 -6.43 20.55 3.60
C GLU A 80 -6.94 19.39 4.42
N ALA A 81 -7.91 19.68 5.30
CA ALA A 81 -8.55 18.64 6.11
C ALA A 81 -9.45 17.77 5.22
N LYS A 82 -9.22 16.45 5.27
CA LYS A 82 -10.09 15.44 4.68
C LYS A 82 -10.01 14.16 5.50
N GLN A 83 -11.02 13.32 5.39
CA GLN A 83 -11.07 12.05 6.13
C GLN A 83 -11.39 10.91 5.18
N PHE A 84 -10.63 9.83 5.31
CA PHE A 84 -10.95 8.55 4.71
C PHE A 84 -11.22 7.56 5.85
N ILE A 85 -12.44 7.03 5.91
CA ILE A 85 -12.85 6.18 7.02
C ILE A 85 -13.49 4.92 6.45
N SER A 86 -13.09 3.76 6.98
CA SER A 86 -13.81 2.51 6.80
C SER A 86 -14.30 1.98 8.14
N ASP A 87 -15.58 1.68 8.24
CA ASP A 87 -16.18 1.03 9.40
C ASP A 87 -16.14 -0.52 9.32
N GLY A 88 -15.55 -1.05 8.24
CA GLY A 88 -15.50 -2.48 7.92
C GLY A 88 -16.57 -2.94 6.93
N THR A 89 -17.60 -2.13 6.67
CA THR A 89 -18.68 -2.40 5.71
C THR A 89 -18.81 -1.35 4.64
N ARG A 90 -18.54 -0.11 4.99
CA ARG A 90 -18.60 1.06 4.10
C ARG A 90 -17.31 1.86 4.20
N ILE A 91 -17.03 2.58 3.12
CA ILE A 91 -15.96 3.56 3.02
C ILE A 91 -16.60 4.94 2.89
N TYR A 92 -16.09 5.90 3.67
CA TYR A 92 -16.48 7.29 3.67
C TYR A 92 -15.27 8.14 3.30
N PHE A 93 -15.38 8.93 2.23
CA PHE A 93 -14.39 9.96 1.92
C PHE A 93 -15.05 11.32 2.09
N TYR A 94 -14.67 12.02 3.15
CA TYR A 94 -15.25 13.29 3.57
C TYR A 94 -14.28 14.45 3.37
N VAL A 95 -14.73 15.48 2.65
CA VAL A 95 -14.01 16.74 2.43
C VAL A 95 -14.83 17.88 3.05
N PRO A 96 -14.45 18.36 4.24
CA PRO A 96 -15.20 19.42 4.94
C PRO A 96 -15.35 20.71 4.14
N ALA A 97 -14.30 21.12 3.41
CA ALA A 97 -14.31 22.35 2.61
C ALA A 97 -15.39 22.31 1.52
N ASP A 98 -15.61 21.15 0.91
CA ASP A 98 -16.61 20.95 -0.12
C ASP A 98 -18.00 20.63 0.44
N LYS A 99 -18.11 20.44 1.76
CA LYS A 99 -19.31 19.93 2.43
C LYS A 99 -19.86 18.66 1.77
N GLN A 100 -18.96 17.73 1.37
CA GLN A 100 -19.30 16.56 0.60
C GLN A 100 -18.73 15.29 1.22
N VAL A 101 -19.51 14.23 1.24
CA VAL A 101 -19.07 12.88 1.58
C VAL A 101 -19.41 11.90 0.46
N ARG A 102 -18.41 11.14 0.00
CA ARG A 102 -18.62 9.99 -0.88
C ARG A 102 -18.71 8.74 -0.04
N VAL A 103 -19.73 7.94 -0.29
CA VAL A 103 -19.97 6.68 0.44
C VAL A 103 -19.97 5.54 -0.57
N SER A 104 -19.14 4.54 -0.32
CA SER A 104 -19.07 3.33 -1.13
C SER A 104 -19.11 2.07 -0.25
N PRO A 105 -19.58 0.93 -0.76
CA PRO A 105 -19.44 -0.32 -0.06
C PRO A 105 -17.96 -0.71 0.06
N MET A 106 -17.61 -1.43 1.14
CA MET A 106 -16.30 -2.05 1.25
C MET A 106 -16.18 -3.14 0.19
N PRO A 107 -15.09 -3.17 -0.61
CA PRO A 107 -14.87 -4.28 -1.53
C PRO A 107 -14.87 -5.63 -0.84
N ALA A 108 -15.24 -6.70 -1.57
CA ALA A 108 -15.20 -8.05 -1.05
C ALA A 108 -13.78 -8.44 -0.57
N ALA A 109 -13.70 -9.35 0.41
CA ALA A 109 -12.42 -9.67 1.08
C ALA A 109 -11.38 -10.31 0.16
N ASP A 110 -11.82 -10.93 -0.93
CA ASP A 110 -11.00 -11.52 -1.99
C ASP A 110 -10.49 -10.49 -3.01
N ARG A 111 -11.02 -9.28 -2.94
CA ARG A 111 -10.59 -8.14 -3.75
C ARG A 111 -10.05 -7.08 -2.80
N ALA A 112 -8.74 -7.02 -2.65
CA ALA A 112 -8.06 -5.91 -1.98
C ALA A 112 -7.56 -4.94 -3.06
N PRO A 113 -8.45 -4.13 -3.67
CA PRO A 113 -8.12 -3.33 -4.85
C PRO A 113 -7.18 -2.18 -4.53
N THR A 114 -6.94 -1.90 -3.26
CA THR A 114 -6.06 -0.80 -2.87
C THR A 114 -4.98 -1.25 -1.88
N PRO A 115 -3.75 -0.75 -2.04
CA PRO A 115 -2.66 -0.97 -1.08
C PRO A 115 -3.04 -0.61 0.36
N ILE A 116 -3.95 0.35 0.52
CA ILE A 116 -4.47 0.79 1.82
C ILE A 116 -5.29 -0.32 2.50
N LEU A 117 -6.03 -1.14 1.75
CA LEU A 117 -6.78 -2.27 2.31
C LEU A 117 -5.86 -3.40 2.80
N PHE A 118 -4.67 -3.54 2.21
CA PHE A 118 -3.65 -4.43 2.75
C PHE A 118 -3.29 -4.05 4.19
N LEU A 119 -3.12 -2.74 4.46
CA LEU A 119 -2.87 -2.23 5.81
C LEU A 119 -4.00 -2.56 6.79
N ALA A 120 -5.22 -2.72 6.30
CA ALA A 120 -6.38 -3.11 7.12
C ALA A 120 -6.50 -4.64 7.31
N GLY A 121 -5.45 -5.40 6.98
CA GLY A 121 -5.41 -6.85 7.17
C GLY A 121 -6.16 -7.64 6.10
N ARG A 122 -6.35 -7.06 4.92
CA ARG A 122 -6.93 -7.72 3.76
C ARG A 122 -5.86 -7.97 2.72
N GLY A 123 -5.29 -9.15 2.73
CA GLY A 123 -4.25 -9.56 1.81
C GLY A 123 -3.18 -10.45 2.46
N ASN A 124 -2.38 -11.07 1.63
CA ASN A 124 -1.25 -11.89 2.04
C ASN A 124 -0.09 -11.65 1.07
N LEU A 125 1.08 -11.30 1.60
CA LEU A 125 2.23 -10.91 0.78
C LEU A 125 2.63 -11.98 -0.23
N LEU A 126 2.73 -13.23 0.18
CA LEU A 126 3.22 -14.32 -0.68
C LEU A 126 2.14 -14.90 -1.60
N ARG A 127 0.89 -14.88 -1.16
CA ARG A 127 -0.24 -15.35 -1.97
C ARG A 127 -0.54 -14.37 -3.10
N ASP A 128 -0.56 -13.07 -2.78
CA ASP A 128 -1.11 -12.05 -3.67
C ASP A 128 -0.05 -11.37 -4.53
N PHE A 129 1.24 -11.45 -4.11
CA PHE A 129 2.34 -10.77 -4.78
C PHE A 129 3.49 -11.71 -5.16
N ARG A 130 4.21 -11.34 -6.22
CA ARG A 130 5.61 -11.73 -6.40
C ARG A 130 6.42 -10.78 -5.55
N VAL A 131 7.33 -11.31 -4.75
CA VAL A 131 8.11 -10.54 -3.79
C VAL A 131 9.58 -10.61 -4.14
N GLU A 132 10.25 -9.46 -4.06
CA GLU A 132 11.68 -9.34 -4.27
C GLU A 132 12.24 -8.38 -3.23
N GLU A 133 13.35 -8.74 -2.59
CA GLU A 133 14.06 -7.78 -1.74
C GLU A 133 14.76 -6.76 -2.60
N THR A 134 14.62 -5.49 -2.24
CA THR A 134 15.19 -4.37 -2.98
C THR A 134 15.96 -3.44 -2.06
N THR A 135 16.79 -2.59 -2.67
CA THR A 135 17.54 -1.58 -1.91
C THR A 135 16.57 -0.59 -1.26
N PRO A 136 16.65 -0.38 0.07
CA PRO A 136 15.86 0.62 0.74
C PRO A 136 16.13 2.03 0.22
N PRO A 137 15.17 2.96 0.36
CA PRO A 137 15.39 4.38 0.05
C PRO A 137 16.56 4.95 0.82
N SER A 138 17.34 5.84 0.19
CA SER A 138 18.46 6.52 0.84
C SER A 138 18.00 7.36 2.04
N GLY A 139 18.85 7.44 3.06
CA GLY A 139 18.58 8.20 4.30
C GLY A 139 17.67 7.47 5.30
N MET A 140 17.48 6.16 5.14
CA MET A 140 16.79 5.30 6.11
C MET A 140 17.74 4.19 6.57
N ASP A 141 18.23 4.29 7.78
CA ASP A 141 19.15 3.30 8.36
C ASP A 141 18.38 2.18 9.07
N GLY A 142 18.95 0.97 9.08
CA GLY A 142 18.40 -0.17 9.80
C GLY A 142 17.08 -0.71 9.24
N VAL A 143 16.76 -0.41 7.98
CA VAL A 143 15.54 -0.87 7.30
C VAL A 143 15.86 -1.89 6.21
N ARG A 144 14.85 -2.68 5.85
CA ARG A 144 14.83 -3.57 4.69
C ARG A 144 13.62 -3.21 3.81
N ALA A 145 13.69 -3.52 2.53
CA ALA A 145 12.61 -3.20 1.60
C ALA A 145 12.26 -4.39 0.71
N LEU A 146 10.96 -4.51 0.43
CA LEU A 146 10.37 -5.48 -0.50
C LEU A 146 9.67 -4.75 -1.63
N THR A 147 9.99 -5.11 -2.86
CA THR A 147 9.13 -4.82 -4.01
C THR A 147 8.09 -5.91 -4.12
N LEU A 148 6.83 -5.51 -4.32
CA LEU A 148 5.65 -6.36 -4.37
C LEU A 148 4.94 -6.10 -5.70
N GLU A 149 4.97 -7.09 -6.60
CA GLU A 149 4.24 -7.05 -7.86
C GLU A 149 2.99 -7.91 -7.75
N PRO A 150 1.78 -7.39 -8.04
CA PRO A 150 0.57 -8.18 -7.97
C PRO A 150 0.65 -9.40 -8.89
N ARG A 151 0.24 -10.58 -8.41
CA ARG A 151 0.15 -11.79 -9.24
C ARG A 151 -0.98 -11.73 -10.25
N GLN A 152 -2.02 -10.96 -9.94
CA GLN A 152 -3.12 -10.64 -10.83
C GLN A 152 -3.07 -9.15 -11.17
N PRO A 153 -3.35 -8.75 -12.42
CA PRO A 153 -3.36 -7.34 -12.79
C PRO A 153 -4.31 -6.54 -11.92
N GLU A 154 -3.84 -5.41 -11.37
CA GLU A 154 -4.63 -4.46 -10.61
C GLU A 154 -4.79 -3.17 -11.40
N ALA A 155 -6.02 -2.62 -11.39
CA ALA A 155 -6.31 -1.40 -12.15
C ALA A 155 -5.73 -0.13 -11.48
N GLU A 156 -5.55 -0.16 -10.16
CA GLU A 156 -5.20 1.02 -9.39
C GLU A 156 -3.70 1.18 -9.17
N TYR A 157 -2.92 0.10 -9.22
CA TYR A 157 -1.47 0.15 -9.01
C TYR A 157 -0.72 -0.92 -9.79
N ALA A 158 0.51 -0.61 -10.18
CA ALA A 158 1.42 -1.51 -10.87
C ALA A 158 2.32 -2.28 -9.89
N SER A 159 2.81 -1.61 -8.85
CA SER A 159 3.67 -2.22 -7.84
C SER A 159 3.61 -1.47 -6.51
N LEU A 160 4.07 -2.15 -5.46
CA LEU A 160 4.26 -1.58 -4.13
C LEU A 160 5.73 -1.76 -3.71
N THR A 161 6.24 -0.82 -2.91
CA THR A 161 7.47 -1.06 -2.14
C THR A 161 7.14 -0.91 -0.66
N LEU A 162 7.38 -1.96 0.09
CA LEU A 162 7.20 -1.96 1.54
C LEU A 162 8.56 -1.85 2.21
N VAL A 163 8.76 -0.80 2.99
CA VAL A 163 9.96 -0.60 3.80
C VAL A 163 9.63 -0.87 5.26
N VAL A 164 10.39 -1.74 5.87
CA VAL A 164 10.20 -2.17 7.26
C VAL A 164 11.47 -1.97 8.07
N ASP A 165 11.34 -1.82 9.36
CA ASP A 165 12.44 -1.91 10.30
C ASP A 165 13.07 -3.31 10.23
N GLY A 166 14.39 -3.38 10.08
CA GLY A 166 15.10 -4.64 9.84
C GLY A 166 15.10 -5.61 11.02
N ALA A 167 14.85 -5.11 12.23
CA ALA A 167 14.81 -5.92 13.45
C ALA A 167 13.39 -6.28 13.90
N SER A 168 12.48 -5.31 13.91
CA SER A 168 11.11 -5.49 14.39
C SER A 168 10.09 -5.81 13.30
N PHE A 169 10.42 -5.64 12.03
CA PHE A 169 9.55 -5.73 10.87
C PHE A 169 8.38 -4.74 10.88
N GLN A 170 8.42 -3.75 11.75
CA GLN A 170 7.44 -2.68 11.82
C GLN A 170 7.50 -1.82 10.56
N MET A 171 6.35 -1.48 10.00
CA MET A 171 6.27 -0.66 8.79
C MET A 171 6.82 0.75 9.00
N ARG A 172 7.69 1.18 8.09
CA ARG A 172 8.28 2.53 8.04
C ARG A 172 7.77 3.32 6.86
N GLN A 173 7.62 2.67 5.70
CA GLN A 173 7.17 3.35 4.48
C GLN A 173 6.43 2.37 3.56
N LEU A 174 5.44 2.89 2.84
CA LEU A 174 4.78 2.20 1.74
C LEU A 174 4.83 3.12 0.52
N VAL A 175 5.41 2.63 -0.57
CA VAL A 175 5.38 3.31 -1.86
C VAL A 175 4.41 2.58 -2.77
N VAL A 176 3.52 3.31 -3.40
CA VAL A 176 2.54 2.80 -4.36
C VAL A 176 2.87 3.43 -5.71
N VAL A 177 3.13 2.62 -6.72
CA VAL A 177 3.28 3.06 -8.10
C VAL A 177 1.96 2.79 -8.82
N ASP A 178 1.32 3.83 -9.34
CA ASP A 178 0.08 3.69 -10.10
C ASP A 178 0.33 3.21 -11.54
N ALA A 179 -0.74 2.80 -12.23
CA ALA A 179 -0.66 2.30 -13.61
C ALA A 179 -0.21 3.37 -14.62
N GLN A 180 -0.24 4.66 -14.26
CA GLN A 180 0.19 5.78 -15.09
C GLN A 180 1.64 6.23 -14.80
N GLY A 181 2.33 5.53 -13.89
CA GLY A 181 3.71 5.81 -13.48
C GLY A 181 3.84 6.95 -12.47
N GLY A 182 2.74 7.39 -11.86
CA GLY A 182 2.76 8.22 -10.66
C GLY A 182 3.13 7.40 -9.43
N SER A 183 3.58 8.05 -8.38
CA SER A 183 3.92 7.36 -7.14
C SER A 183 3.41 8.10 -5.91
N SER A 184 2.83 7.35 -4.97
CA SER A 184 2.45 7.80 -3.63
C SER A 184 3.37 7.16 -2.60
N THR A 185 4.12 7.97 -1.87
CA THR A 185 4.98 7.51 -0.78
C THR A 185 4.37 7.88 0.55
N PHE A 186 3.98 6.88 1.34
CA PHE A 186 3.49 7.04 2.72
C PHE A 186 4.64 6.74 3.67
N THR A 187 5.05 7.72 4.46
CA THR A 187 6.06 7.54 5.52
C THR A 187 5.36 7.59 6.86
N PHE A 188 5.57 6.57 7.69
CA PHE A 188 4.95 6.43 9.01
C PHE A 188 5.95 6.78 10.10
N ARG A 189 5.48 7.57 11.08
CA ARG A 189 6.24 7.94 12.27
C ARG A 189 5.40 7.66 13.51
N ASN A 190 6.05 7.51 14.66
CA ASN A 190 5.38 7.28 15.93
C ASN A 190 4.38 6.11 15.89
N LEU A 191 4.66 5.10 15.06
CA LEU A 191 3.79 3.96 14.87
C LEU A 191 3.76 3.11 16.15
N ARG A 192 2.55 2.85 16.65
CA ARG A 192 2.28 2.05 17.84
C ARG A 192 1.28 0.97 17.48
N GLU A 193 1.64 -0.28 17.75
CA GLU A 193 0.86 -1.47 17.46
C GLU A 193 0.19 -2.01 18.71
N ASN A 194 -0.96 -2.68 18.53
CA ASN A 194 -1.71 -3.39 19.57
C ASN A 194 -2.07 -2.52 20.79
N THR A 195 -2.50 -1.27 20.51
CA THR A 195 -2.86 -0.29 21.54
C THR A 195 -4.29 -0.43 22.05
N GLY A 196 -5.07 -1.34 21.47
CA GLY A 196 -6.47 -1.57 21.86
C GLY A 196 -7.41 -0.48 21.38
N VAL A 197 -7.23 -0.02 20.14
CA VAL A 197 -8.06 1.03 19.53
C VAL A 197 -9.55 0.67 19.61
N ALA A 198 -10.36 1.58 20.17
CA ALA A 198 -11.80 1.38 20.31
C ALA A 198 -12.52 1.42 18.95
N GLU A 199 -13.57 0.60 18.79
CA GLU A 199 -14.39 0.55 17.55
C GLU A 199 -15.05 1.88 17.21
N SER A 200 -15.40 2.66 18.22
CA SER A 200 -16.04 3.98 18.06
C SER A 200 -15.18 4.96 17.24
N ARG A 201 -13.85 4.74 17.15
CA ARG A 201 -12.95 5.55 16.31
C ARG A 201 -13.27 5.44 14.82
N PHE A 202 -13.91 4.36 14.40
CA PHE A 202 -14.23 4.07 13.00
C PHE A 202 -15.68 4.39 12.64
N THR A 203 -16.47 4.88 13.60
CA THR A 203 -17.83 5.33 13.34
C THR A 203 -17.78 6.73 12.74
N PHE A 204 -18.36 6.88 11.54
CA PHE A 204 -18.53 8.18 10.90
C PHE A 204 -19.98 8.61 10.95
N ARG A 205 -20.23 9.79 11.50
CA ARG A 205 -21.55 10.43 11.49
C ARG A 205 -21.51 11.57 10.50
N ILE A 206 -22.33 11.50 9.46
CA ILE A 206 -22.41 12.54 8.44
C ILE A 206 -22.89 13.84 9.09
N PRO A 207 -22.11 14.93 9.02
CA PRO A 207 -22.53 16.22 9.60
C PRO A 207 -23.77 16.80 8.90
N ARG A 208 -24.52 17.63 9.60
CA ARG A 208 -25.68 18.31 9.00
C ARG A 208 -25.24 19.24 7.87
N GLY A 209 -25.99 19.25 6.77
CA GLY A 209 -25.72 20.11 5.61
C GLY A 209 -24.56 19.62 4.73
N VAL A 210 -24.18 18.36 4.85
CA VAL A 210 -23.20 17.70 3.99
C VAL A 210 -23.94 16.94 2.90
N ASP A 211 -23.54 17.13 1.65
CA ASP A 211 -24.05 16.38 0.50
C ASP A 211 -23.47 14.96 0.47
N VAL A 212 -24.35 13.97 0.28
CA VAL A 212 -23.98 12.55 0.25
C VAL A 212 -23.99 12.04 -1.19
N ILE A 213 -22.82 11.60 -1.67
CA ILE A 213 -22.68 10.94 -2.95
C ILE A 213 -22.49 9.45 -2.72
N ASN A 214 -23.49 8.65 -3.05
CA ASN A 214 -23.38 7.20 -3.01
C ASN A 214 -22.72 6.68 -4.29
N GLN A 215 -21.64 5.90 -4.13
CA GLN A 215 -20.93 5.22 -5.22
C GLN A 215 -21.19 3.71 -5.10
N GLY A 216 -21.73 3.12 -6.15
CA GLY A 216 -22.01 1.68 -6.23
C GLY A 216 -23.44 1.31 -5.88
N ASN A 217 -24.28 1.45 -6.83
CA ASN A 217 -25.44 0.60 -7.10
C ASN A 217 -25.17 -0.16 -8.39
#